data_b07e56a7fe2136006e1742154f4dac3f
#
_entry.id   b07e56a7fe2136006e1742154f4dac3f
#
_cell.length_a   1.000
_cell.length_b   1.000
_cell.length_c   1.000
_cell.angle_alpha   90.00
_cell.angle_beta   90.00
_cell.angle_gamma   90.00
#
_symmetry.space_group_name_H-M   'P 1'
#
loop_
_entity.id
_entity.type
_entity.pdbx_description
1 polymer ?
#
loop_
_entity_poly.entity_id
_entity_poly.type
_entity_poly.pdbx_seq_one_letter_code
_entity_poly.pdbx_strand_id
1 'polypeptide(L)' 'MSKRYTVTSTQTPHGPIYQILDKVTGAVLEADWWSEKWAQRRADWMNYKEMEKQKNDSSVEHLRERHG' A
#
# COMPACT_ATOMS: atom_id res chain seq x y z
N MET A 1 2.17 14.49 1.50
CA MET A 1 2.65 13.47 0.56
C MET A 1 1.53 12.52 0.17
N SER A 2 1.47 12.17 -1.10
CA SER A 2 0.44 11.25 -1.55
C SER A 2 0.84 9.81 -1.20
N LYS A 3 -0.14 9.04 -0.75
CA LYS A 3 0.08 7.64 -0.43
C LYS A 3 0.09 6.81 -1.72
N ARG A 4 0.97 5.83 -1.78
CA ARG A 4 1.08 4.96 -2.94
C ARG A 4 -0.15 4.09 -3.12
N TYR A 5 -0.67 3.56 -2.02
CA TYR A 5 -1.81 2.64 -2.06
C TYR A 5 -3.07 3.34 -1.59
N THR A 6 -4.16 3.12 -2.31
CA THR A 6 -5.44 3.72 -1.99
C THR A 6 -6.55 2.69 -2.12
N VAL A 7 -7.66 2.92 -1.42
CA VAL A 7 -8.83 2.05 -1.50
C VAL A 7 -9.80 2.61 -2.53
N THR A 8 -10.26 1.76 -3.43
CA THR A 8 -11.34 2.06 -4.35
C THR A 8 -12.49 1.10 -4.12
N SER A 9 -13.66 1.40 -4.63
CA SER A 9 -14.80 0.53 -4.47
C SER A 9 -15.47 0.27 -5.81
N THR A 10 -16.06 -0.92 -5.93
CA THR A 10 -16.83 -1.32 -7.10
C THR A 10 -18.15 -1.90 -6.64
N GLN A 11 -19.23 -1.43 -7.23
CA GLN A 11 -20.56 -1.94 -6.90
C GLN A 11 -20.80 -3.27 -7.61
N THR A 12 -21.26 -4.26 -6.87
CA THR A 12 -21.62 -5.57 -7.41
C THR A 12 -23.09 -5.89 -7.07
N PRO A 13 -23.68 -6.91 -7.71
CA PRO A 13 -25.03 -7.34 -7.34
C PRO A 13 -25.19 -7.75 -5.89
N HIS A 14 -24.08 -8.14 -5.25
CA HIS A 14 -24.08 -8.57 -3.85
C HIS A 14 -23.65 -7.47 -2.89
N GLY A 15 -23.46 -6.25 -3.39
CA GLY A 15 -23.02 -5.11 -2.60
C GLY A 15 -21.66 -4.60 -3.04
N PRO A 16 -21.14 -3.58 -2.37
CA PRO A 16 -19.84 -3.02 -2.76
C PRO A 16 -18.71 -3.94 -2.36
N ILE A 17 -17.71 -4.03 -3.20
CA ILE A 17 -16.41 -4.61 -2.84
C ILE A 17 -15.36 -3.51 -2.89
N TYR A 18 -14.30 -3.70 -2.13
CA TYR A 18 -13.23 -2.73 -2.01
C TYR A 18 -11.93 -3.32 -2.54
N GLN A 19 -11.14 -2.47 -3.15
CA GLN A 19 -9.91 -2.88 -3.82
C GLN A 19 -8.79 -1.97 -3.37
N ILE A 20 -7.56 -2.50 -3.40
CA ILE A 20 -6.38 -1.70 -3.09
C ILE A 20 -5.63 -1.46 -4.40
N LEU A 21 -5.53 -0.19 -4.76
CA LEU A 21 -4.91 0.26 -6.00
C LEU A 21 -3.53 0.82 -5.71
N ASP A 22 -2.56 0.40 -6.51
CA ASP A 22 -1.22 0.99 -6.50
C ASP A 22 -1.23 2.17 -7.47
N LYS A 23 -1.13 3.38 -6.95
CA LYS A 23 -1.19 4.60 -7.77
C LYS A 23 0.04 4.77 -8.65
N VAL A 24 1.14 4.15 -8.30
CA VAL A 24 2.37 4.25 -9.07
C VAL A 24 2.28 3.44 -10.36
N THR A 25 1.81 2.21 -10.26
CA THR A 25 1.71 1.31 -11.41
C THR A 25 0.33 1.32 -12.06
N GLY A 26 -0.69 1.78 -11.34
CA GLY A 26 -2.07 1.72 -11.79
C GLY A 26 -2.70 0.34 -11.64
N ALA A 27 -2.02 -0.58 -10.98
CA ALA A 27 -2.51 -1.95 -10.84
C ALA A 27 -3.34 -2.12 -9.58
N VAL A 28 -4.37 -2.96 -9.67
CA VAL A 28 -5.14 -3.39 -8.51
C VAL A 28 -4.40 -4.57 -7.90
N LEU A 29 -3.90 -4.41 -6.68
CA LEU A 29 -3.09 -5.42 -6.01
C LEU A 29 -3.94 -6.41 -5.23
N GLU A 30 -4.99 -5.93 -4.60
CA GLU A 30 -5.91 -6.77 -3.84
C GLU A 30 -7.33 -6.33 -4.15
N ALA A 31 -8.20 -7.29 -4.33
CA ALA A 31 -9.61 -7.08 -4.58
C ALA A 31 -10.39 -7.94 -3.59
N ASP A 32 -11.71 -7.92 -3.68
CA ASP A 32 -12.57 -8.80 -2.86
C ASP A 32 -12.56 -8.48 -1.38
N TRP A 33 -12.22 -7.26 -1.01
CA TRP A 33 -12.43 -6.80 0.36
C TRP A 33 -13.91 -6.40 0.52
N TRP A 34 -14.58 -7.01 1.45
CA TRP A 34 -16.00 -6.74 1.70
C TRP A 34 -16.26 -5.63 2.72
N SER A 35 -15.20 -5.16 3.36
CA SER A 35 -15.29 -4.10 4.37
C SER A 35 -14.34 -2.98 4.03
N GLU A 36 -14.86 -1.76 3.92
CA GLU A 36 -14.05 -0.58 3.69
C GLU A 36 -13.03 -0.38 4.81
N LYS A 37 -13.46 -0.61 6.04
CA LYS A 37 -12.60 -0.46 7.21
C LYS A 37 -11.38 -1.37 7.11
N TRP A 38 -11.59 -2.64 6.77
CA TRP A 38 -10.49 -3.59 6.65
C TRP A 38 -9.61 -3.31 5.45
N ALA A 39 -10.22 -2.91 4.33
CA ALA A 39 -9.46 -2.54 3.14
C ALA A 39 -8.57 -1.33 3.42
N GLN A 40 -9.11 -0.33 4.13
CA GLN A 40 -8.34 0.86 4.48
C GLN A 40 -7.19 0.53 5.42
N ARG A 41 -7.42 -0.34 6.40
CA ARG A 41 -6.35 -0.79 7.30
C ARG A 41 -5.25 -1.50 6.53
N ARG A 42 -5.62 -2.32 5.57
CA ARG A 42 -4.64 -3.02 4.72
C ARG A 42 -3.83 -2.02 3.90
N ALA A 43 -4.51 -1.07 3.27
CA ALA A 43 -3.83 -0.04 2.47
C ALA A 43 -2.89 0.80 3.34
N ASP A 44 -3.33 1.17 4.53
CA ASP A 44 -2.50 1.93 5.47
C ASP A 44 -1.26 1.16 5.87
N TRP A 45 -1.41 -0.14 6.13
CA TRP A 45 -0.29 -1.00 6.46
C TRP A 45 0.70 -1.10 5.29
N MET A 46 0.18 -1.23 4.07
CA MET A 46 1.04 -1.29 2.88
C MET A 46 1.80 0.02 2.67
N ASN A 47 1.13 1.14 2.88
CA ASN A 47 1.79 2.45 2.81
C ASN A 47 2.87 2.60 3.86
N TYR A 48 2.60 2.14 5.07
CA TYR A 48 3.56 2.16 6.16
C TYR A 48 4.79 1.30 5.83
N LYS A 49 4.56 0.10 5.31
CA LYS A 49 5.65 -0.80 4.93
C LYS A 49 6.49 -0.23 3.79
N GLU A 50 5.86 0.43 2.84
CA GLU A 50 6.60 1.06 1.75
C GLU A 50 7.50 2.17 2.26
N MET A 51 6.99 3.01 3.14
CA MET A 51 7.77 4.06 3.78
C MET A 51 8.94 3.50 4.56
N GLU A 52 8.69 2.47 5.35
CA GLU A 52 9.72 1.83 6.17
C GLU A 52 10.79 1.20 5.29
N LYS A 53 10.40 0.57 4.20
CA LYS A 53 11.34 -0.04 3.27
C LYS A 53 12.28 1.00 2.67
N GLN A 54 11.76 2.14 2.23
CA GLN A 54 12.59 3.21 1.70
C GLN A 54 13.56 3.75 2.73
N LYS A 55 13.09 3.91 3.94
CA LYS A 55 13.90 4.40 5.05
C LYS A 55 14.99 3.40 5.40
N ASN A 56 14.67 2.12 5.44
CA ASN A 56 15.63 1.08 5.73
C ASN A 56 16.71 0.97 4.65
N ASP A 57 16.32 1.10 3.40
CA ASP A 57 17.28 1.08 2.29
C ASP A 57 18.31 2.20 2.44
N SER A 58 17.87 3.40 2.79
CA SER A 58 18.77 4.51 3.04
C SER A 58 19.71 4.22 4.21
N SER A 59 19.19 3.63 5.27
CA SER A 59 19.99 3.28 6.43
C SER A 59 21.06 2.25 6.10
N VAL A 60 20.70 1.26 5.30
CA VAL A 60 21.65 0.22 4.88
C VAL A 60 22.76 0.81 4.04
N GLU A 61 22.44 1.68 3.11
CA GLU A 61 23.46 2.34 2.29
C GLU A 61 24.41 3.15 3.14
N HIS A 62 23.89 3.86 4.11
CA HIS A 62 24.70 4.66 5.01
C HIS A 62 25.66 3.78 5.83
N LEU A 63 25.18 2.64 6.31
CA LEU A 63 26.01 1.69 7.05
C LEU A 63 27.11 1.10 6.17
N ARG A 64 26.80 0.81 4.92
CA ARG A 64 27.80 0.31 3.99
C ARG A 64 28.93 1.30 3.78
N GLU A 65 28.60 2.57 3.67
CA GLU A 65 29.60 3.62 3.53
C GLU A 65 30.53 3.66 4.73
N ARG A 66 29.99 3.44 5.91
CA ARG A 66 30.81 3.42 7.12
C ARG A 66 31.78 2.25 7.16
N HIS A 67 31.37 1.12 6.63
CA HIS A 67 32.18 -0.09 6.61
C HIS A 67 33.09 -0.18 5.42
N GLY A 68 32.71 0.50 4.39
CA GLY A 68 33.46 0.48 3.17
C GLY A 68 34.45 1.59 3.08
#